data_9c7ffb9e8062177eaae24920c100ebed
#
_entry.id   9c7ffb9e8062177eaae24920c100ebed
#
_cell.length_a   1.000
_cell.length_b   1.000
_cell.length_c   1.000
_cell.angle_alpha   90.00
_cell.angle_beta   90.00
_cell.angle_gamma   90.00
#
_symmetry.space_group_name_H-M   'P 1'
#
loop_
_entity.id
_entity.type
_entity.pdbx_description
1 polymer ?
#
loop_
_entity_poly.entity_id
_entity_poly.type
_entity_poly.pdbx_seq_one_letter_code
_entity_poly.pdbx_strand_id
1 'polypeptide(L)'
;KIAYIPPNAPEVNTLMNELIAYLEKEYNTTDPLILAGIFHKQFVVIHPFMDGNGRTARLVTKYLLARMGLDTFQLFSFENYYNQNVTKYFSSVGVLGDYYDIKEKIDFTDWLIYFTDGIIDELLRVQKLLKSSIAPNRLTFYEKVIVEYIKKNGSISKSEYEKITDRAHSTQILDFKRLVDKNII
;
A
#
# COMPACT_ATOMS: atom_id res chain seq x y z
N LYS A 1 -23.90 -25.57 3.30
CA LYS A 1 -24.11 -25.19 4.71
C LYS A 1 -23.83 -23.68 4.79
N ILE A 2 -24.82 -22.87 5.21
CA ILE A 2 -24.65 -21.42 5.40
C ILE A 2 -23.69 -21.26 6.56
N ALA A 3 -22.60 -20.54 6.35
CA ALA A 3 -21.58 -20.32 7.36
C ALA A 3 -21.89 -19.07 8.22
N TYR A 4 -22.49 -18.05 7.61
CA TYR A 4 -22.90 -16.81 8.27
C TYR A 4 -24.26 -16.35 7.75
N ILE A 5 -25.12 -15.86 8.66
CA ILE A 5 -26.40 -15.22 8.36
C ILE A 5 -26.28 -13.75 8.82
N PRO A 6 -26.29 -12.79 7.87
CA PRO A 6 -26.17 -11.37 8.18
C PRO A 6 -27.45 -10.80 8.79
N PRO A 7 -27.44 -9.55 9.33
CA PRO A 7 -28.62 -8.89 9.83
C PRO A 7 -29.69 -8.73 8.74
N ASN A 8 -30.94 -8.58 9.18
CA ASN A 8 -32.08 -8.39 8.29
C ASN A 8 -31.97 -7.09 7.49
N ALA A 9 -32.41 -7.12 6.23
CA ALA A 9 -32.30 -5.98 5.32
C ALA A 9 -32.83 -4.65 5.89
N PRO A 10 -33.97 -4.58 6.63
CA PRO A 10 -34.45 -3.31 7.21
C PRO A 10 -33.49 -2.69 8.23
N GLU A 11 -32.65 -3.47 8.90
CA GLU A 11 -31.73 -2.97 9.94
C GLU A 11 -30.38 -2.48 9.36
N VAL A 12 -30.04 -2.87 8.13
CA VAL A 12 -28.75 -2.57 7.52
C VAL A 12 -28.46 -1.07 7.49
N ASN A 13 -29.43 -0.24 7.13
CA ASN A 13 -29.25 1.22 7.10
C ASN A 13 -28.93 1.78 8.50
N THR A 14 -29.60 1.30 9.54
CA THR A 14 -29.34 1.72 10.92
C THR A 14 -27.93 1.33 11.34
N LEU A 15 -27.54 0.07 11.13
CA LEU A 15 -26.20 -0.43 11.48
C LEU A 15 -25.10 0.29 10.71
N MET A 16 -25.31 0.62 9.44
CA MET A 16 -24.35 1.41 8.67
C MET A 16 -24.23 2.86 9.19
N ASN A 17 -25.32 3.49 9.58
CA ASN A 17 -25.30 4.82 10.16
C ASN A 17 -24.59 4.83 11.52
N GLU A 18 -24.81 3.82 12.36
CA GLU A 18 -24.10 3.63 13.62
C GLU A 18 -22.59 3.44 13.40
N LEU A 19 -22.20 2.65 12.40
CA LEU A 19 -20.79 2.48 12.04
C LEU A 19 -20.16 3.80 11.59
N ILE A 20 -20.84 4.59 10.76
CA ILE A 20 -20.35 5.89 10.31
C ILE A 20 -20.22 6.86 11.50
N ALA A 21 -21.23 6.96 12.35
CA ALA A 21 -21.22 7.81 13.54
C ALA A 21 -20.06 7.42 14.51
N TYR A 22 -19.80 6.12 14.66
CA TYR A 22 -18.65 5.62 15.42
C TYR A 22 -17.33 6.10 14.82
N LEU A 23 -17.15 5.97 13.50
CA LEU A 23 -15.94 6.43 12.81
C LEU A 23 -15.73 7.94 12.97
N GLU A 24 -16.77 8.75 12.83
CA GLU A 24 -16.70 10.20 13.00
C GLU A 24 -16.30 10.58 14.43
N LYS A 25 -16.87 9.91 15.43
CA LYS A 25 -16.55 10.13 16.83
C LYS A 25 -15.09 9.79 17.16
N GLU A 26 -14.61 8.67 16.65
CA GLU A 26 -13.29 8.13 16.98
C GLU A 26 -12.16 8.64 16.04
N TYR A 27 -12.50 9.43 15.05
CA TYR A 27 -11.58 9.87 13.97
C TYR A 27 -10.28 10.52 14.46
N ASN A 28 -10.34 11.30 15.55
CA ASN A 28 -9.19 12.02 16.10
C ASN A 28 -8.60 11.38 17.36
N THR A 29 -9.20 10.31 17.86
CA THR A 29 -8.84 9.69 19.14
C THR A 29 -8.25 8.30 18.99
N THR A 30 -8.67 7.57 17.96
CA THR A 30 -8.24 6.19 17.70
C THR A 30 -7.17 6.17 16.61
N ASP A 31 -6.17 5.27 16.74
CA ASP A 31 -5.15 5.06 15.72
C ASP A 31 -5.79 4.77 14.35
N PRO A 32 -5.32 5.40 13.26
CA PRO A 32 -5.87 5.23 11.91
C PRO A 32 -5.94 3.78 11.42
N LEU A 33 -4.94 2.96 11.73
CA LEU A 33 -4.92 1.55 11.32
C LEU A 33 -5.98 0.75 12.06
N ILE A 34 -6.12 1.01 13.37
CA ILE A 34 -7.14 0.36 14.20
C ILE A 34 -8.53 0.75 13.73
N LEU A 35 -8.78 2.03 13.53
CA LEU A 35 -10.09 2.54 13.10
C LEU A 35 -10.49 1.99 11.72
N ALA A 36 -9.57 1.98 10.77
CA ALA A 36 -9.78 1.41 9.44
C ALA A 36 -10.00 -0.11 9.48
N GLY A 37 -9.29 -0.82 10.36
CA GLY A 37 -9.48 -2.26 10.58
C GLY A 37 -10.85 -2.58 11.18
N ILE A 38 -11.30 -1.81 12.18
CA ILE A 38 -12.65 -1.93 12.77
C ILE A 38 -13.71 -1.71 11.70
N PHE A 39 -13.59 -0.63 10.92
CA PHE A 39 -14.50 -0.39 9.79
C PHE A 39 -14.57 -1.60 8.86
N HIS A 40 -13.44 -2.12 8.43
CA HIS A 40 -13.39 -3.21 7.46
C HIS A 40 -14.14 -4.44 7.96
N LYS A 41 -13.86 -4.92 9.19
CA LYS A 41 -14.53 -6.09 9.75
C LYS A 41 -16.01 -5.83 9.99
N GLN A 42 -16.36 -4.69 10.59
CA GLN A 42 -17.75 -4.36 10.88
C GLN A 42 -18.59 -4.24 9.61
N PHE A 43 -18.04 -3.65 8.55
CA PHE A 43 -18.70 -3.59 7.24
C PHE A 43 -18.96 -4.99 6.66
N VAL A 44 -17.99 -5.89 6.79
CA VAL A 44 -18.14 -7.29 6.35
C VAL A 44 -19.18 -8.02 7.19
N VAL A 45 -19.27 -7.73 8.50
CA VAL A 45 -20.28 -8.30 9.41
C VAL A 45 -21.68 -7.78 9.06
N ILE A 46 -21.86 -6.49 8.86
CA ILE A 46 -23.17 -5.90 8.47
C ILE A 46 -23.63 -6.46 7.10
N HIS A 47 -22.68 -6.69 6.21
CA HIS A 47 -22.93 -7.32 4.89
C HIS A 47 -23.99 -6.60 4.05
N PRO A 48 -23.87 -5.28 3.79
CA PRO A 48 -24.96 -4.45 3.27
C PRO A 48 -25.39 -4.77 1.84
N PHE A 49 -24.61 -5.51 1.07
CA PHE A 49 -24.88 -5.81 -0.34
C PHE A 49 -25.08 -7.31 -0.58
N MET A 50 -25.84 -7.65 -1.62
CA MET A 50 -25.96 -9.04 -2.07
C MET A 50 -24.65 -9.60 -2.63
N ASP A 51 -23.81 -8.74 -3.24
CA ASP A 51 -22.46 -9.04 -3.73
C ASP A 51 -21.58 -7.82 -3.63
N GLY A 52 -20.26 -8.04 -3.59
CA GLY A 52 -19.28 -6.95 -3.59
C GLY A 52 -18.89 -6.44 -2.21
N ASN A 53 -19.39 -6.99 -1.10
CA ASN A 53 -19.06 -6.52 0.25
C ASN A 53 -17.55 -6.46 0.51
N GLY A 54 -16.80 -7.50 0.17
CA GLY A 54 -15.36 -7.51 0.33
C GLY A 54 -14.62 -6.48 -0.55
N ARG A 55 -15.08 -6.26 -1.78
CA ARG A 55 -14.52 -5.24 -2.68
C ARG A 55 -14.75 -3.84 -2.12
N THR A 56 -15.98 -3.57 -1.68
CA THR A 56 -16.35 -2.28 -1.07
C THR A 56 -15.62 -2.05 0.23
N ALA A 57 -15.54 -3.05 1.11
CA ALA A 57 -14.79 -2.96 2.36
C ALA A 57 -13.33 -2.53 2.10
N ARG A 58 -12.64 -3.20 1.18
CA ARG A 58 -11.25 -2.87 0.82
C ARG A 58 -11.10 -1.46 0.25
N LEU A 59 -11.98 -1.07 -0.66
CA LEU A 59 -11.93 0.26 -1.28
C LEU A 59 -12.14 1.38 -0.25
N VAL A 60 -13.18 1.25 0.59
CA VAL A 60 -13.47 2.26 1.61
C VAL A 60 -12.40 2.27 2.70
N THR A 61 -11.84 1.12 3.08
CA THR A 61 -10.70 1.05 4.01
C THR A 61 -9.49 1.85 3.49
N LYS A 62 -9.14 1.70 2.21
CA LYS A 62 -8.08 2.51 1.58
C LYS A 62 -8.40 3.99 1.62
N TYR A 63 -9.64 4.35 1.30
CA TYR A 63 -10.09 5.75 1.35
C TYR A 63 -9.98 6.33 2.76
N LEU A 64 -10.39 5.59 3.79
CA LEU A 64 -10.27 6.02 5.20
C LEU A 64 -8.81 6.22 5.59
N LEU A 65 -7.93 5.27 5.26
CA LEU A 65 -6.49 5.40 5.52
C LEU A 65 -5.90 6.65 4.85
N ALA A 66 -6.25 6.91 3.59
CA ALA A 66 -5.79 8.10 2.87
C ALA A 66 -6.30 9.40 3.54
N ARG A 67 -7.57 9.44 3.94
CA ARG A 67 -8.15 10.57 4.68
C ARG A 67 -7.47 10.83 6.02
N MET A 68 -6.95 9.80 6.67
CA MET A 68 -6.22 9.87 7.94
C MET A 68 -4.71 10.06 7.78
N GLY A 69 -4.23 10.43 6.57
CA GLY A 69 -2.83 10.73 6.29
C GLY A 69 -1.96 9.54 5.88
N LEU A 70 -2.54 8.35 5.77
CA LEU A 70 -1.86 7.14 5.29
C LEU A 70 -2.24 6.87 3.83
N ASP A 71 -1.88 7.79 2.91
CA ASP A 71 -2.17 7.65 1.48
C ASP A 71 -1.30 6.57 0.84
N THR A 72 -1.82 5.36 0.90
CA THR A 72 -1.20 4.17 0.31
C THR A 72 -1.90 3.74 -0.99
N PHE A 73 -2.83 4.55 -1.51
CA PHE A 73 -3.76 4.17 -2.57
C PHE A 73 -3.07 3.64 -3.83
N GLN A 74 -1.94 4.22 -4.21
CA GLN A 74 -1.19 3.84 -5.41
C GLN A 74 -0.13 2.78 -5.16
N LEU A 75 0.32 2.62 -3.93
CA LEU A 75 1.47 1.78 -3.58
C LEU A 75 1.06 0.47 -2.87
N PHE A 76 -0.14 0.44 -2.30
CA PHE A 76 -0.59 -0.63 -1.42
C PHE A 76 -1.69 -1.47 -2.07
N SER A 77 -1.52 -2.78 -2.09
CA SER A 77 -2.53 -3.72 -2.57
C SER A 77 -2.95 -4.68 -1.47
N PHE A 78 -4.14 -4.48 -0.90
CA PHE A 78 -4.75 -5.47 -0.01
C PHE A 78 -4.92 -6.82 -0.69
N GLU A 79 -5.25 -6.79 -1.99
CA GLU A 79 -5.43 -8.00 -2.78
C GLU A 79 -4.15 -8.83 -2.84
N ASN A 80 -3.00 -8.17 -2.98
CA ASN A 80 -1.71 -8.86 -3.02
C ASN A 80 -1.44 -9.59 -1.70
N TYR A 81 -1.64 -8.96 -0.56
CA TYR A 81 -1.45 -9.58 0.74
C TYR A 81 -2.49 -10.66 1.03
N TYR A 82 -3.77 -10.38 0.81
CA TYR A 82 -4.84 -11.33 1.10
C TYR A 82 -4.82 -12.56 0.19
N ASN A 83 -4.39 -12.41 -1.07
CA ASN A 83 -4.25 -13.51 -2.01
C ASN A 83 -3.09 -14.46 -1.67
N GLN A 84 -2.12 -14.05 -0.87
CA GLN A 84 -1.06 -14.95 -0.39
C GLN A 84 -1.63 -16.05 0.52
N ASN A 85 -2.68 -15.74 1.30
CA ASN A 85 -3.38 -16.71 2.12
C ASN A 85 -4.88 -16.37 2.25
N VAL A 86 -5.63 -16.71 1.23
CA VAL A 86 -7.08 -16.43 1.14
C VAL A 86 -7.85 -17.04 2.30
N THR A 87 -7.49 -18.26 2.71
CA THR A 87 -8.13 -18.94 3.85
C THR A 87 -7.92 -18.17 5.14
N LYS A 88 -6.70 -17.70 5.41
CA LYS A 88 -6.39 -16.90 6.60
C LYS A 88 -7.14 -15.57 6.59
N TYR A 89 -7.23 -14.90 5.43
CA TYR A 89 -8.03 -13.69 5.31
C TYR A 89 -9.49 -13.94 5.72
N PHE A 90 -10.16 -14.93 5.10
CA PHE A 90 -11.56 -15.19 5.40
C PHE A 90 -11.80 -15.66 6.84
N SER A 91 -10.89 -16.43 7.43
CA SER A 91 -11.00 -16.85 8.83
C SER A 91 -10.81 -15.71 9.82
N SER A 92 -10.01 -14.69 9.48
CA SER A 92 -9.75 -13.54 10.34
C SER A 92 -10.84 -12.47 10.24
N VAL A 93 -11.28 -12.15 9.01
CA VAL A 93 -12.30 -11.10 8.80
C VAL A 93 -13.72 -11.62 9.01
N GLY A 94 -13.99 -12.87 8.64
CA GLY A 94 -15.32 -13.46 8.70
C GLY A 94 -15.75 -13.80 10.11
N VAL A 95 -17.04 -14.09 10.23
CA VAL A 95 -17.68 -14.62 11.42
C VAL A 95 -18.54 -15.82 11.03
N LEU A 96 -18.89 -16.68 11.98
CA LEU A 96 -19.74 -17.87 11.78
C LEU A 96 -20.97 -17.76 12.67
N GLY A 97 -22.11 -18.23 12.14
CA GLY A 97 -23.37 -18.26 12.87
C GLY A 97 -24.36 -17.19 12.43
N ASP A 98 -25.44 -17.03 13.20
CA ASP A 98 -26.45 -16.00 12.99
C ASP A 98 -26.02 -14.70 13.66
N TYR A 99 -26.15 -13.57 12.96
CA TYR A 99 -25.79 -12.24 13.47
C TYR A 99 -26.36 -11.97 14.84
N TYR A 100 -27.62 -12.27 15.06
CA TYR A 100 -28.32 -11.98 16.33
C TYR A 100 -27.81 -12.77 17.53
N ASP A 101 -27.24 -13.94 17.28
CA ASP A 101 -26.67 -14.81 18.32
C ASP A 101 -25.25 -14.42 18.69
N ILE A 102 -24.52 -13.80 17.75
CA ILE A 102 -23.08 -13.56 17.90
C ILE A 102 -22.67 -12.10 18.04
N LYS A 103 -23.51 -11.12 17.67
CA LYS A 103 -23.16 -9.70 17.55
C LYS A 103 -22.47 -9.13 18.80
N GLU A 104 -22.87 -9.53 20.00
CA GLU A 104 -22.28 -9.07 21.27
C GLU A 104 -20.95 -9.79 21.63
N LYS A 105 -20.57 -10.81 20.86
CA LYS A 105 -19.39 -11.67 21.12
C LYS A 105 -18.33 -11.60 20.03
N ILE A 106 -18.53 -10.74 19.02
CA ILE A 106 -17.59 -10.63 17.89
C ILE A 106 -16.29 -10.02 18.40
N ASP A 107 -15.22 -10.81 18.38
CA ASP A 107 -13.87 -10.35 18.71
C ASP A 107 -13.18 -9.83 17.45
N PHE A 108 -12.58 -8.65 17.56
CA PHE A 108 -11.85 -7.99 16.48
C PHE A 108 -10.34 -8.20 16.56
N THR A 109 -9.84 -8.77 17.67
CA THR A 109 -8.40 -8.83 17.97
C THR A 109 -7.60 -9.55 16.89
N ASP A 110 -7.97 -10.79 16.56
CA ASP A 110 -7.25 -11.57 15.55
C ASP A 110 -7.30 -10.92 14.16
N TRP A 111 -8.41 -10.28 13.84
CA TRP A 111 -8.54 -9.52 12.60
C TRP A 111 -7.63 -8.30 12.60
N LEU A 112 -7.62 -7.51 13.67
CA LEU A 112 -6.81 -6.29 13.76
C LEU A 112 -5.31 -6.62 13.68
N ILE A 113 -4.86 -7.69 14.33
CA ILE A 113 -3.49 -8.19 14.22
C ILE A 113 -3.19 -8.56 12.76
N TYR A 114 -4.01 -9.38 12.14
CA TYR A 114 -3.81 -9.80 10.75
C TYR A 114 -3.82 -8.61 9.77
N PHE A 115 -4.71 -7.65 9.99
CA PHE A 115 -4.86 -6.46 9.17
C PHE A 115 -3.63 -5.55 9.28
N THR A 116 -3.15 -5.28 10.48
CA THR A 116 -1.98 -4.42 10.72
C THR A 116 -0.70 -5.09 10.22
N ASP A 117 -0.51 -6.38 10.46
CA ASP A 117 0.61 -7.15 9.91
C ASP A 117 0.64 -7.06 8.38
N GLY A 118 -0.52 -7.17 7.72
CA GLY A 118 -0.63 -7.06 6.28
C GLY A 118 -0.22 -5.69 5.74
N ILE A 119 -0.55 -4.63 6.45
CA ILE A 119 -0.12 -3.27 6.08
C ILE A 119 1.39 -3.12 6.24
N ILE A 120 1.95 -3.62 7.34
CA ILE A 120 3.40 -3.58 7.59
C ILE A 120 4.16 -4.34 6.50
N ASP A 121 3.74 -5.56 6.19
CA ASP A 121 4.37 -6.39 5.16
C ASP A 121 4.36 -5.71 3.79
N GLU A 122 3.23 -5.10 3.41
CA GLU A 122 3.11 -4.39 2.14
C GLU A 122 3.98 -3.12 2.10
N LEU A 123 4.05 -2.37 3.19
CA LEU A 123 4.95 -1.21 3.28
C LEU A 123 6.42 -1.60 3.18
N LEU A 124 6.82 -2.71 3.81
CA LEU A 124 8.18 -3.25 3.70
C LEU A 124 8.47 -3.72 2.27
N ARG A 125 7.50 -4.34 1.59
CA ARG A 125 7.61 -4.71 0.17
C ARG A 125 7.85 -3.49 -0.72
N VAL A 126 7.04 -2.43 -0.56
CA VAL A 126 7.18 -1.17 -1.30
C VAL A 126 8.54 -0.53 -1.02
N GLN A 127 8.97 -0.46 0.24
CA GLN A 127 10.28 0.06 0.61
C GLN A 127 11.43 -0.70 -0.08
N LYS A 128 11.33 -2.03 -0.16
CA LYS A 128 12.33 -2.86 -0.86
C LYS A 128 12.36 -2.57 -2.36
N LEU A 129 11.19 -2.41 -2.99
CA LEU A 129 11.09 -2.06 -4.41
C LEU A 129 11.70 -0.68 -4.69
N LEU A 130 11.40 0.32 -3.87
CA LEU A 130 12.01 1.66 -4.00
C LEU A 130 13.53 1.61 -3.86
N LYS A 131 14.04 0.89 -2.87
CA LYS A 131 15.50 0.71 -2.69
C LYS A 131 16.14 0.02 -3.90
N SER A 132 15.50 -0.99 -4.48
CA SER A 132 16.01 -1.69 -5.66
C SER A 132 15.94 -0.83 -6.93
N SER A 133 14.96 0.04 -7.05
CA SER A 133 14.81 0.98 -8.16
C SER A 133 15.82 2.14 -8.09
N ILE A 134 16.25 2.50 -6.89
CA ILE A 134 17.27 3.54 -6.67
C ILE A 134 18.69 2.99 -6.85
N ALA A 135 18.92 1.70 -6.63
CA ALA A 135 20.23 1.06 -6.71
C ALA A 135 20.87 1.10 -8.13
N PRO A 136 20.13 0.90 -9.25
CA PRO A 136 20.70 1.03 -10.59
C PRO A 136 21.11 2.44 -10.97
N ASN A 137 20.58 3.47 -10.31
CA ASN A 137 20.88 4.87 -10.60
C ASN A 137 22.05 5.46 -9.77
N ARG A 138 22.75 4.66 -8.99
CA ARG A 138 24.02 5.13 -8.41
C ARG A 138 25.00 5.37 -9.54
N LEU A 139 25.29 6.67 -9.75
CA LEU A 139 26.35 7.08 -10.66
C LEU A 139 27.69 6.62 -10.14
N THR A 140 28.50 6.02 -11.01
CA THR A 140 29.92 5.78 -10.73
C THR A 140 30.64 7.14 -10.55
N PHE A 141 31.85 7.12 -10.03
CA PHE A 141 32.63 8.34 -9.90
C PHE A 141 32.75 9.12 -11.24
N TYR A 142 33.05 8.42 -12.31
CA TYR A 142 33.20 9.01 -13.64
C TYR A 142 31.88 9.50 -14.25
N GLU A 143 30.78 8.79 -14.07
CA GLU A 143 29.45 9.26 -14.45
C GLU A 143 29.06 10.54 -13.70
N LYS A 144 29.44 10.69 -12.42
CA LYS A 144 29.25 11.94 -11.65
C LYS A 144 30.05 13.10 -12.24
N VAL A 145 31.30 12.86 -12.61
CA VAL A 145 32.16 13.88 -13.25
C VAL A 145 31.51 14.42 -14.52
N ILE A 146 30.96 13.54 -15.38
CA ILE A 146 30.23 13.94 -16.59
C ILE A 146 29.01 14.80 -16.24
N VAL A 147 28.18 14.34 -15.32
CA VAL A 147 26.94 15.06 -14.94
C VAL A 147 27.25 16.43 -14.32
N GLU A 148 28.25 16.52 -13.46
CA GLU A 148 28.67 17.79 -12.85
C GLU A 148 29.24 18.77 -13.89
N TYR A 149 30.02 18.27 -14.85
CA TYR A 149 30.53 19.09 -15.93
C TYR A 149 29.40 19.65 -16.81
N ILE A 150 28.41 18.80 -17.18
CA ILE A 150 27.24 19.21 -17.97
C ILE A 150 26.42 20.26 -17.20
N LYS A 151 26.20 20.06 -15.89
CA LYS A 151 25.48 21.04 -15.05
C LYS A 151 26.16 22.41 -15.03
N LYS A 152 27.48 22.45 -15.07
CA LYS A 152 28.26 23.70 -15.04
C LYS A 152 28.39 24.38 -16.41
N ASN A 153 28.53 23.58 -17.48
CA ASN A 153 28.94 24.11 -18.79
C ASN A 153 27.83 23.94 -19.87
N GLY A 154 26.70 23.28 -19.51
CA GLY A 154 25.56 23.04 -20.40
C GLY A 154 25.68 21.78 -21.27
N SER A 155 26.89 21.40 -21.66
CA SER A 155 27.15 20.18 -22.46
C SER A 155 28.57 19.67 -22.20
N ILE A 156 28.89 18.49 -22.68
CA ILE A 156 30.24 17.92 -22.66
C ILE A 156 30.49 17.15 -23.96
N SER A 157 31.57 17.50 -24.64
CA SER A 157 32.08 16.74 -25.77
C SER A 157 33.03 15.64 -25.30
N LYS A 158 33.26 14.66 -26.16
CA LYS A 158 34.21 13.61 -25.91
C LYS A 158 35.64 14.13 -25.65
N SER A 159 36.06 15.12 -26.44
CA SER A 159 37.39 15.77 -26.28
C SER A 159 37.52 16.51 -24.94
N GLU A 160 36.46 17.10 -24.43
CA GLU A 160 36.43 17.70 -23.09
C GLU A 160 36.49 16.64 -21.99
N TYR A 161 35.78 15.55 -22.14
CA TYR A 161 35.84 14.45 -21.19
C TYR A 161 37.23 13.79 -21.12
N GLU A 162 37.91 13.65 -22.26
CA GLU A 162 39.31 13.16 -22.32
C GLU A 162 40.28 14.05 -21.53
N LYS A 163 40.02 15.37 -21.48
CA LYS A 163 40.87 16.31 -20.74
C LYS A 163 40.70 16.30 -19.24
N ILE A 164 39.55 15.84 -18.77
CA ILE A 164 39.18 15.87 -17.34
C ILE A 164 39.19 14.48 -16.69
N THR A 165 39.56 13.43 -17.44
CA THR A 165 39.60 12.06 -16.96
C THR A 165 40.81 11.31 -17.53
N ASP A 166 41.30 10.36 -16.76
CA ASP A 166 42.37 9.42 -17.16
C ASP A 166 41.85 8.09 -17.72
N ARG A 167 40.55 8.02 -18.01
CA ARG A 167 39.88 6.82 -18.51
C ARG A 167 40.32 6.44 -19.93
N ALA A 168 40.50 5.15 -20.17
CA ALA A 168 40.71 4.62 -21.50
C ALA A 168 39.49 4.92 -22.43
N HIS A 169 39.75 5.26 -23.69
CA HIS A 169 38.76 5.70 -24.67
C HIS A 169 37.55 4.78 -24.82
N SER A 170 37.72 3.44 -24.84
CA SER A 170 36.62 2.47 -24.89
C SER A 170 35.70 2.56 -23.67
N THR A 171 36.27 2.86 -22.51
CA THR A 171 35.51 2.99 -21.25
C THR A 171 34.75 4.31 -21.18
N GLN A 172 35.29 5.37 -21.76
CA GLN A 172 34.59 6.67 -21.85
C GLN A 172 33.28 6.54 -22.63
N ILE A 173 33.27 5.80 -23.74
CA ILE A 173 32.05 5.53 -24.52
C ILE A 173 31.00 4.79 -23.68
N LEU A 174 31.45 3.85 -22.86
CA LEU A 174 30.54 3.09 -21.96
C LEU A 174 29.97 3.97 -20.86
N ASP A 175 30.71 4.94 -20.33
CA ASP A 175 30.23 5.88 -19.32
C ASP A 175 29.09 6.76 -19.89
N PHE A 176 29.23 7.29 -21.08
CA PHE A 176 28.16 8.02 -21.77
C PHE A 176 26.94 7.13 -22.06
N LYS A 177 27.19 5.93 -22.64
CA LYS A 177 26.09 4.99 -22.93
C LYS A 177 25.27 4.65 -21.67
N ARG A 178 25.92 4.40 -20.53
CA ARG A 178 25.25 4.14 -19.27
C ARG A 178 24.40 5.31 -18.79
N LEU A 179 24.88 6.56 -18.99
CA LEU A 179 24.10 7.74 -18.61
C LEU A 179 22.86 7.92 -19.48
N VAL A 180 22.97 7.64 -20.79
CA VAL A 180 21.84 7.62 -21.72
C VAL A 180 20.86 6.49 -21.35
N ASP A 181 21.35 5.26 -21.12
CA ASP A 181 20.51 4.10 -20.71
C ASP A 181 19.78 4.35 -19.37
N LYS A 182 20.34 5.21 -18.51
CA LYS A 182 19.72 5.65 -17.24
C LYS A 182 18.80 6.87 -17.40
N ASN A 183 18.60 7.41 -18.60
CA ASN A 183 17.86 8.65 -18.89
C ASN A 183 18.35 9.86 -18.06
N ILE A 184 19.67 10.01 -17.88
CA ILE A 184 20.26 11.10 -17.10
C ILE A 184 20.78 12.21 -18.01
N ILE A 185 21.21 11.85 -19.22
CA ILE A 185 21.63 12.74 -20.29
C ILE A 185 21.03 12.29 -21.61
#